data_2342ec1aed2d92420f37c0610f1f504d
#
_entry.id   2342ec1aed2d92420f37c0610f1f504d
#
_cell.length_a   1.000
_cell.length_b   1.000
_cell.length_c   1.000
_cell.angle_alpha   90.00
_cell.angle_beta   90.00
_cell.angle_gamma   90.00
#
_symmetry.space_group_name_H-M   'P 1'
#
loop_
_entity.id
_entity.type
_entity.pdbx_description
1 polymer ?
#
loop_
_entity_poly.entity_id
_entity_poly.type
_entity_poly.pdbx_seq_one_letter_code
_entity_poly.pdbx_strand_id
1 'polypeptide(L)'
;MDMMITGLYGTYFPVSEMTGKIPCFDSSTGRIFKDLGYDTNFFYFGSSAWRKIGSYTTSQGFNKSYGMENIHNKQKSTWGIYDNEGFDFILESLDKHHDKPTFNMILSASNHPPYDIDTKKYYNIDTEKIRNFLDTNYPKEKRFQGITPEILTVTEYSIKSAADFIKKTYESYPDSIFFITGDHFDRSYPDPDRKIFTSTSIPLIIYGSGVHKYKLKYTAGSHKDIVPTILNMTAHAGYKFHSFGQSLVTDDINENIDKERIAIGAQSIANGRYIFNGGGNLNILTTKKKMKMI
;
A
#
# COMPACT_ATOMS: atom_id res chain seq x y z
N MET A 1 7.81 -1.58 2.77
CA MET A 1 7.49 -3.02 2.82
C MET A 1 7.86 -3.63 4.17
N ASP A 2 9.13 -3.59 4.63
CA ASP A 2 9.55 -4.18 5.92
C ASP A 2 8.66 -3.76 7.09
N MET A 3 8.28 -2.48 7.15
CA MET A 3 7.40 -1.93 8.19
C MET A 3 6.00 -2.56 8.19
N MET A 4 5.48 -2.96 7.04
CA MET A 4 4.18 -3.65 6.95
C MET A 4 4.28 -5.14 7.29
N ILE A 5 5.46 -5.76 7.11
CA ILE A 5 5.67 -7.18 7.40
C ILE A 5 6.00 -7.40 8.89
N THR A 6 6.81 -6.52 9.48
CA THR A 6 7.32 -6.73 10.85
C THR A 6 7.14 -5.52 11.79
N GLY A 7 6.67 -4.39 11.30
CA GLY A 7 6.63 -3.13 12.04
C GLY A 7 7.99 -2.42 12.15
N LEU A 8 9.09 -3.07 11.72
CA LEU A 8 10.43 -2.50 11.78
C LEU A 8 10.72 -1.63 10.57
N TYR A 9 11.43 -0.55 10.80
CA TYR A 9 11.88 0.35 9.76
C TYR A 9 13.35 0.07 9.40
N GLY A 10 13.59 -0.47 8.22
CA GLY A 10 14.94 -0.68 7.69
C GLY A 10 15.41 0.55 6.91
N THR A 11 16.41 1.29 7.41
CA THR A 11 16.95 2.48 6.74
C THR A 11 18.12 2.16 5.81
N TYR A 12 19.15 1.55 6.35
CA TYR A 12 20.40 1.28 5.61
C TYR A 12 20.51 -0.17 5.16
N PHE A 13 19.88 -1.09 5.88
CA PHE A 13 19.87 -2.51 5.57
C PHE A 13 18.42 -2.98 5.44
N PRO A 14 18.00 -3.45 4.26
CA PRO A 14 16.72 -4.10 4.11
C PRO A 14 16.64 -5.29 5.06
N VAL A 15 15.65 -5.29 5.94
CA VAL A 15 15.46 -6.37 6.94
C VAL A 15 15.29 -7.73 6.22
N SER A 16 14.67 -7.70 5.05
CA SER A 16 14.48 -8.88 4.21
C SER A 16 15.80 -9.57 3.78
N GLU A 17 16.87 -8.82 3.57
CA GLU A 17 18.18 -9.38 3.20
C GLU A 17 18.86 -10.12 4.37
N MET A 18 18.38 -9.90 5.60
CA MET A 18 18.83 -10.61 6.80
C MET A 18 18.10 -11.95 7.03
N THR A 19 17.27 -12.38 6.10
CA THR A 19 16.56 -13.67 6.15
C THR A 19 17.53 -14.81 6.45
N GLY A 20 17.17 -15.67 7.40
CA GLY A 20 18.02 -16.75 7.92
C GLY A 20 18.99 -16.33 9.04
N LYS A 21 19.11 -15.03 9.32
CA LYS A 21 19.92 -14.49 10.43
C LYS A 21 19.07 -13.85 11.54
N ILE A 22 17.79 -13.62 11.26
CA ILE A 22 16.83 -13.02 12.18
C ILE A 22 15.69 -14.01 12.47
N PRO A 23 15.11 -13.99 13.68
CA PRO A 23 13.97 -14.82 14.01
C PRO A 23 12.69 -14.30 13.33
N CYS A 24 11.61 -15.09 13.39
CA CYS A 24 10.26 -14.59 13.18
C CYS A 24 9.89 -13.69 14.38
N PHE A 25 9.63 -12.42 14.09
CA PHE A 25 9.31 -11.46 15.16
C PHE A 25 7.88 -11.66 15.69
N ASP A 26 7.66 -11.35 16.97
CA ASP A 26 6.31 -11.38 17.55
C ASP A 26 5.38 -10.34 16.93
N SER A 27 5.94 -9.28 16.34
CA SER A 27 5.22 -8.24 15.59
C SER A 27 5.00 -8.58 14.11
N SER A 28 5.41 -9.77 13.66
CA SER A 28 5.28 -10.16 12.23
C SER A 28 3.84 -10.38 11.84
N THR A 29 3.43 -9.70 10.79
CA THR A 29 2.06 -9.71 10.26
C THR A 29 1.61 -11.13 9.90
N GLY A 30 2.45 -11.89 9.19
CA GLY A 30 2.12 -13.28 8.83
C GLY A 30 1.85 -14.15 10.06
N ARG A 31 2.69 -14.04 11.10
CA ARG A 31 2.51 -14.76 12.37
C ARG A 31 1.22 -14.35 13.08
N ILE A 32 0.98 -13.06 13.24
CA ILE A 32 -0.19 -12.52 13.95
C ILE A 32 -1.51 -13.03 13.30
N PHE A 33 -1.64 -12.92 11.99
CA PHE A 33 -2.85 -13.38 11.30
C PHE A 33 -2.97 -14.90 11.29
N LYS A 34 -1.86 -15.63 11.22
CA LYS A 34 -1.86 -17.09 11.38
C LYS A 34 -2.35 -17.52 12.77
N ASP A 35 -1.92 -16.84 13.82
CA ASP A 35 -2.36 -17.08 15.20
C ASP A 35 -3.86 -16.78 15.39
N LEU A 36 -4.42 -15.86 14.60
CA LEU A 36 -5.85 -15.57 14.49
C LEU A 36 -6.64 -16.60 13.65
N GLY A 37 -5.97 -17.61 13.07
CA GLY A 37 -6.61 -18.67 12.29
C GLY A 37 -6.75 -18.37 10.79
N TYR A 38 -6.16 -17.28 10.29
CA TYR A 38 -6.16 -16.96 8.86
C TYR A 38 -5.15 -17.81 8.09
N ASP A 39 -5.48 -18.16 6.84
CA ASP A 39 -4.47 -18.51 5.86
C ASP A 39 -3.81 -17.23 5.33
N THR A 40 -2.49 -17.14 5.46
CA THR A 40 -1.72 -15.93 5.20
C THR A 40 -0.91 -16.06 3.92
N ASN A 41 -1.16 -15.19 2.96
CA ASN A 41 -0.52 -15.20 1.66
C ASN A 41 0.15 -13.85 1.37
N PHE A 42 1.35 -13.93 0.80
CA PHE A 42 2.03 -12.78 0.23
C PHE A 42 2.12 -12.94 -1.28
N PHE A 43 1.70 -11.92 -2.01
CA PHE A 43 1.77 -11.88 -3.48
C PHE A 43 2.64 -10.70 -3.91
N TYR A 44 3.63 -10.97 -4.72
CA TYR A 44 4.43 -9.95 -5.38
C TYR A 44 4.43 -10.19 -6.89
N PHE A 45 3.95 -9.22 -7.65
CA PHE A 45 3.89 -9.36 -9.11
C PHE A 45 5.27 -9.24 -9.77
N GLY A 46 6.31 -8.83 -9.03
CA GLY A 46 7.72 -8.92 -9.41
C GLY A 46 8.38 -10.24 -8.95
N SER A 47 9.69 -10.33 -9.08
CA SER A 47 10.46 -11.52 -8.67
C SER A 47 10.55 -11.64 -7.16
N SER A 48 10.14 -12.80 -6.60
CA SER A 48 10.27 -13.09 -5.16
C SER A 48 11.72 -13.16 -4.68
N ALA A 49 12.66 -13.31 -5.61
CA ALA A 49 14.11 -13.26 -5.31
C ALA A 49 14.59 -11.83 -5.02
N TRP A 50 13.85 -10.79 -5.48
CA TRP A 50 14.23 -9.40 -5.21
C TRP A 50 14.31 -9.16 -3.71
N ARG A 51 15.47 -8.73 -3.23
CA ARG A 51 15.77 -8.54 -1.80
C ARG A 51 15.32 -9.72 -0.91
N LYS A 52 15.30 -10.92 -1.44
CA LYS A 52 14.84 -12.14 -0.76
C LYS A 52 13.41 -12.05 -0.19
N ILE A 53 12.53 -11.22 -0.78
CA ILE A 53 11.23 -10.91 -0.20
C ILE A 53 10.37 -12.16 -0.03
N GLY A 54 10.43 -13.13 -0.93
CA GLY A 54 9.68 -14.38 -0.83
C GLY A 54 10.10 -15.23 0.37
N SER A 55 11.39 -15.48 0.55
CA SER A 55 11.91 -16.23 1.71
C SER A 55 11.75 -15.44 3.01
N TYR A 56 11.83 -14.11 2.95
CA TYR A 56 11.59 -13.24 4.10
C TYR A 56 10.17 -13.36 4.62
N THR A 57 9.17 -13.17 3.77
CA THR A 57 7.77 -13.25 4.19
C THR A 57 7.42 -14.61 4.77
N THR A 58 7.91 -15.70 4.17
CA THR A 58 7.74 -17.05 4.71
C THR A 58 8.41 -17.20 6.08
N SER A 59 9.63 -16.68 6.26
CA SER A 59 10.33 -16.69 7.55
C SER A 59 9.63 -15.85 8.63
N GLN A 60 8.81 -14.88 8.21
CA GLN A 60 8.00 -14.01 9.07
C GLN A 60 6.55 -14.51 9.23
N GLY A 61 6.30 -15.79 8.98
CA GLY A 61 5.07 -16.48 9.34
C GLY A 61 3.98 -16.54 8.27
N PHE A 62 4.18 -15.98 7.08
CA PHE A 62 3.25 -16.20 5.98
C PHE A 62 3.23 -17.68 5.56
N ASN A 63 2.05 -18.26 5.34
CA ASN A 63 1.89 -19.64 4.89
C ASN A 63 2.43 -19.83 3.48
N LYS A 64 2.18 -18.86 2.59
CA LYS A 64 2.62 -18.90 1.20
C LYS A 64 3.15 -17.55 0.75
N SER A 65 4.12 -17.61 -0.15
CA SER A 65 4.67 -16.43 -0.82
C SER A 65 4.76 -16.73 -2.31
N TYR A 66 4.15 -15.87 -3.11
CA TYR A 66 4.09 -15.98 -4.56
C TYR A 66 4.81 -14.80 -5.21
N GLY A 67 5.69 -15.09 -6.14
CA GLY A 67 6.30 -14.11 -7.04
C GLY A 67 5.89 -14.35 -8.48
N MET A 68 6.40 -13.53 -9.41
CA MET A 68 6.12 -13.66 -10.84
C MET A 68 6.49 -15.04 -11.40
N GLU A 69 7.39 -15.77 -10.78
CA GLU A 69 7.80 -17.11 -11.13
C GLU A 69 6.72 -18.17 -10.90
N ASN A 70 5.75 -17.89 -10.06
CA ASN A 70 4.60 -18.74 -9.76
C ASN A 70 3.40 -18.45 -10.68
N ILE A 71 3.45 -17.36 -11.44
CA ILE A 71 2.36 -16.87 -12.29
C ILE A 71 2.73 -17.15 -13.76
N HIS A 72 2.19 -18.25 -14.29
CA HIS A 72 2.54 -18.72 -15.62
C HIS A 72 1.58 -18.22 -16.69
N ASN A 73 2.07 -18.13 -17.94
CA ASN A 73 1.27 -17.81 -19.13
C ASN A 73 0.56 -16.44 -19.08
N LYS A 74 1.14 -15.48 -18.37
CA LYS A 74 0.61 -14.11 -18.20
C LYS A 74 1.54 -13.08 -18.84
N GLN A 75 1.01 -11.90 -19.15
CA GLN A 75 1.79 -10.79 -19.71
C GLN A 75 2.74 -10.20 -18.66
N LYS A 76 3.94 -9.83 -19.13
CA LYS A 76 5.02 -9.30 -18.29
C LYS A 76 5.54 -7.99 -18.84
N SER A 77 5.87 -7.08 -17.95
CA SER A 77 6.75 -5.94 -18.18
C SER A 77 8.20 -6.31 -17.83
N THR A 78 9.11 -5.36 -17.99
CA THR A 78 10.49 -5.52 -17.49
C THR A 78 10.54 -5.79 -15.98
N TRP A 79 9.60 -5.22 -15.20
CA TRP A 79 9.63 -5.33 -13.75
C TRP A 79 8.84 -6.54 -13.20
N GLY A 80 7.81 -6.99 -13.87
CA GLY A 80 7.01 -8.11 -13.38
C GLY A 80 5.77 -8.39 -14.22
N ILE A 81 4.86 -9.18 -13.63
CA ILE A 81 3.56 -9.50 -14.22
C ILE A 81 2.70 -8.22 -14.26
N TYR A 82 1.92 -8.04 -15.30
CA TYR A 82 0.92 -6.98 -15.38
C TYR A 82 -0.09 -7.09 -14.24
N ASP A 83 -0.46 -5.96 -13.62
CA ASP A 83 -1.28 -5.95 -12.38
C ASP A 83 -2.61 -6.67 -12.56
N ASN A 84 -3.33 -6.46 -13.67
CA ASN A 84 -4.60 -7.18 -13.93
C ASN A 84 -4.40 -8.69 -13.97
N GLU A 85 -3.32 -9.17 -14.58
CA GLU A 85 -3.00 -10.60 -14.69
C GLU A 85 -2.61 -11.19 -13.31
N GLY A 86 -1.86 -10.41 -12.52
CA GLY A 86 -1.51 -10.78 -11.15
C GLY A 86 -2.74 -10.85 -10.24
N PHE A 87 -3.66 -9.91 -10.37
CA PHE A 87 -4.93 -9.91 -9.64
C PHE A 87 -5.84 -11.07 -10.03
N ASP A 88 -5.93 -11.43 -11.32
CA ASP A 88 -6.68 -12.61 -11.77
C ASP A 88 -6.09 -13.90 -11.18
N PHE A 89 -4.75 -14.03 -11.11
CA PHE A 89 -4.10 -15.15 -10.43
C PHE A 89 -4.47 -15.23 -8.94
N ILE A 90 -4.58 -14.09 -8.25
CA ILE A 90 -5.02 -14.08 -6.85
C ILE A 90 -6.45 -14.60 -6.74
N LEU A 91 -7.39 -14.13 -7.58
CA LEU A 91 -8.77 -14.62 -7.59
C LEU A 91 -8.83 -16.13 -7.80
N GLU A 92 -8.10 -16.66 -8.80
CA GLU A 92 -7.98 -18.09 -9.05
C GLU A 92 -7.40 -18.87 -7.84
N SER A 93 -6.55 -18.22 -7.05
CA SER A 93 -5.95 -18.82 -5.86
C SER A 93 -6.89 -18.81 -4.66
N LEU A 94 -7.73 -17.77 -4.52
CA LEU A 94 -8.72 -17.66 -3.45
C LEU A 94 -9.84 -18.69 -3.61
N ASP A 95 -10.31 -18.93 -4.83
CA ASP A 95 -11.39 -19.89 -5.13
C ASP A 95 -11.09 -21.33 -4.68
N LYS A 96 -9.82 -21.63 -4.40
CA LYS A 96 -9.36 -22.96 -3.94
C LYS A 96 -9.37 -23.13 -2.41
N HIS A 97 -9.69 -22.08 -1.65
CA HIS A 97 -9.55 -22.06 -0.19
C HIS A 97 -10.81 -21.54 0.50
N HIS A 98 -11.85 -22.37 0.62
CA HIS A 98 -13.17 -21.95 1.13
C HIS A 98 -13.38 -22.07 2.64
N ASP A 99 -12.51 -22.77 3.38
CA ASP A 99 -12.81 -23.17 4.77
C ASP A 99 -12.27 -22.21 5.84
N LYS A 100 -11.39 -21.26 5.47
CA LYS A 100 -10.75 -20.34 6.42
C LYS A 100 -10.70 -18.93 5.88
N PRO A 101 -10.76 -17.93 6.76
CA PRO A 101 -10.50 -16.56 6.35
C PRO A 101 -9.05 -16.44 5.84
N THR A 102 -8.84 -15.59 4.85
CA THR A 102 -7.51 -15.35 4.28
C THR A 102 -7.03 -13.94 4.57
N PHE A 103 -5.76 -13.80 4.87
CA PHE A 103 -5.06 -12.52 4.90
C PHE A 103 -4.11 -12.48 3.72
N ASN A 104 -4.34 -11.57 2.79
CA ASN A 104 -3.57 -11.44 1.56
C ASN A 104 -2.85 -10.10 1.53
N MET A 105 -1.52 -10.11 1.58
CA MET A 105 -0.69 -8.93 1.37
C MET A 105 -0.19 -8.93 -0.06
N ILE A 106 -0.52 -7.87 -0.81
CA ILE A 106 -0.28 -7.78 -2.24
C ILE A 106 0.64 -6.61 -2.54
N LEU A 107 1.71 -6.86 -3.28
CA LEU A 107 2.61 -5.86 -3.84
C LEU A 107 2.53 -5.91 -5.37
N SER A 108 1.88 -4.90 -5.95
CA SER A 108 1.78 -4.76 -7.41
C SER A 108 3.12 -4.29 -8.02
N ALA A 109 3.25 -4.36 -9.34
CA ALA A 109 4.49 -4.06 -10.03
C ALA A 109 4.37 -3.11 -11.23
N SER A 110 3.16 -2.88 -11.75
CA SER A 110 3.00 -2.14 -13.00
C SER A 110 3.33 -0.66 -12.89
N ASN A 111 3.04 -0.02 -11.74
CA ASN A 111 3.38 1.39 -11.53
C ASN A 111 4.85 1.59 -11.11
N HIS A 112 5.77 0.93 -11.83
CA HIS A 112 7.22 0.99 -11.60
C HIS A 112 7.97 1.30 -12.91
N PRO A 113 9.03 2.13 -12.91
CA PRO A 113 9.88 2.28 -14.10
C PRO A 113 10.37 0.92 -14.62
N PRO A 114 10.46 0.73 -15.96
CA PRO A 114 10.38 1.72 -17.03
C PRO A 114 8.96 2.03 -17.55
N TYR A 115 7.89 1.58 -16.89
CA TYR A 115 6.49 1.82 -17.27
C TYR A 115 6.12 1.23 -18.65
N ASP A 116 6.70 0.09 -19.00
CA ASP A 116 6.58 -0.60 -20.29
C ASP A 116 5.35 -1.51 -20.38
N ILE A 117 4.18 -0.98 -19.98
CA ILE A 117 2.90 -1.68 -20.02
C ILE A 117 2.13 -1.33 -21.29
N ASP A 118 1.65 -2.33 -22.02
CA ASP A 118 0.70 -2.13 -23.12
C ASP A 118 -0.72 -1.94 -22.58
N THR A 119 -1.00 -0.70 -22.13
CA THR A 119 -2.27 -0.35 -21.51
C THR A 119 -3.46 -0.42 -22.47
N LYS A 120 -3.24 -0.27 -23.79
CA LYS A 120 -4.31 -0.29 -24.82
C LYS A 120 -4.99 -1.64 -24.90
N LYS A 121 -4.28 -2.71 -24.54
CA LYS A 121 -4.80 -4.08 -24.61
C LYS A 121 -5.87 -4.35 -23.55
N TYR A 122 -5.79 -3.70 -22.37
CA TYR A 122 -6.62 -4.06 -21.22
C TYR A 122 -7.69 -3.02 -20.89
N TYR A 123 -7.35 -1.74 -21.01
CA TYR A 123 -8.26 -0.64 -20.71
C TYR A 123 -8.21 0.38 -21.83
N ASN A 124 -9.37 0.89 -22.20
CA ASN A 124 -9.44 1.98 -23.18
C ASN A 124 -9.08 3.31 -22.50
N ILE A 125 -7.78 3.45 -22.15
CA ILE A 125 -7.26 4.66 -21.51
C ILE A 125 -6.87 5.64 -22.59
N ASP A 126 -7.44 6.83 -22.53
CA ASP A 126 -7.19 7.91 -23.47
C ASP A 126 -5.93 8.71 -23.06
N THR A 127 -4.78 8.30 -23.59
CA THR A 127 -3.50 8.97 -23.36
C THR A 127 -3.52 10.43 -23.85
N GLU A 128 -4.29 10.77 -24.90
CA GLU A 128 -4.39 12.14 -25.37
C GLU A 128 -5.18 13.03 -24.39
N LYS A 129 -6.22 12.49 -23.76
CA LYS A 129 -6.92 13.18 -22.69
C LYS A 129 -5.99 13.48 -21.51
N ILE A 130 -5.16 12.52 -21.13
CA ILE A 130 -4.12 12.69 -20.09
C ILE A 130 -3.11 13.74 -20.52
N ARG A 131 -2.66 13.73 -21.78
CA ARG A 131 -1.76 14.74 -22.33
C ARG A 131 -2.35 16.13 -22.24
N ASN A 132 -3.59 16.31 -22.69
CA ASN A 132 -4.30 17.58 -22.64
C ASN A 132 -4.47 18.08 -21.20
N PHE A 133 -4.79 17.18 -20.27
CA PHE A 133 -4.87 17.52 -18.84
C PHE A 133 -3.52 18.02 -18.30
N LEU A 134 -2.42 17.29 -18.60
CA LEU A 134 -1.08 17.69 -18.18
C LEU A 134 -0.68 19.04 -18.77
N ASP A 135 -0.85 19.22 -20.07
CA ASP A 135 -0.43 20.45 -20.76
C ASP A 135 -1.23 21.67 -20.30
N THR A 136 -2.50 21.47 -19.92
CA THR A 136 -3.35 22.53 -19.38
C THR A 136 -3.01 22.91 -17.94
N ASN A 137 -2.83 21.92 -17.07
CA ASN A 137 -2.70 22.17 -15.63
C ASN A 137 -1.24 22.24 -15.17
N TYR A 138 -0.32 21.59 -15.90
CA TYR A 138 1.10 21.50 -15.60
C TYR A 138 1.91 21.68 -16.90
N PRO A 139 2.02 22.90 -17.44
CA PRO A 139 2.81 23.17 -18.65
C PRO A 139 4.24 22.64 -18.54
N LYS A 140 4.82 22.21 -19.66
CA LYS A 140 6.14 21.52 -19.69
C LYS A 140 7.23 22.28 -18.93
N GLU A 141 7.22 23.61 -19.00
CA GLU A 141 8.19 24.50 -18.35
C GLU A 141 8.00 24.56 -16.82
N LYS A 142 6.81 24.16 -16.34
CA LYS A 142 6.41 24.26 -14.93
C LYS A 142 6.10 22.92 -14.30
N ARG A 143 6.32 21.81 -15.01
CA ARG A 143 6.11 20.47 -14.44
C ARG A 143 7.45 19.83 -14.04
N PHE A 144 7.38 18.89 -13.12
CA PHE A 144 8.55 18.11 -12.74
C PHE A 144 9.07 17.30 -13.95
N GLN A 145 10.38 17.42 -14.20
CA GLN A 145 11.03 16.71 -15.31
C GLN A 145 10.85 15.20 -15.17
N GLY A 146 10.53 14.54 -16.28
CA GLY A 146 10.32 13.10 -16.33
C GLY A 146 8.86 12.63 -16.25
N ILE A 147 7.90 13.53 -15.94
CA ILE A 147 6.48 13.19 -16.05
C ILE A 147 6.04 13.24 -17.50
N THR A 148 5.52 12.12 -17.98
CA THR A 148 4.96 12.01 -19.33
C THR A 148 3.50 11.51 -19.27
N PRO A 149 2.70 11.76 -20.33
CA PRO A 149 1.36 11.19 -20.41
C PRO A 149 1.35 9.67 -20.31
N GLU A 150 2.37 9.01 -20.85
CA GLU A 150 2.53 7.56 -20.87
C GLU A 150 2.67 7.01 -19.43
N ILE A 151 3.48 7.66 -18.57
CA ILE A 151 3.62 7.29 -17.15
C ILE A 151 2.27 7.39 -16.44
N LEU A 152 1.54 8.49 -16.63
CA LEU A 152 0.22 8.65 -16.00
C LEU A 152 -0.83 7.67 -16.58
N THR A 153 -0.67 7.28 -17.85
CA THR A 153 -1.50 6.22 -18.46
C THR A 153 -1.28 4.89 -17.76
N VAL A 154 -0.03 4.54 -17.43
CA VAL A 154 0.28 3.32 -16.66
C VAL A 154 -0.23 3.44 -15.22
N THR A 155 -0.15 4.62 -14.61
CA THR A 155 -0.73 4.86 -13.28
C THR A 155 -2.26 4.65 -13.29
N GLU A 156 -2.96 5.19 -14.28
CA GLU A 156 -4.41 4.96 -14.44
C GLU A 156 -4.73 3.48 -14.67
N TYR A 157 -3.91 2.77 -15.46
CA TYR A 157 -4.02 1.34 -15.67
C TYR A 157 -3.93 0.56 -14.33
N SER A 158 -2.91 0.86 -13.50
CA SER A 158 -2.72 0.19 -12.21
C SER A 158 -3.90 0.44 -11.26
N ILE A 159 -4.44 1.66 -11.23
CA ILE A 159 -5.61 2.02 -10.44
C ILE A 159 -6.85 1.24 -10.91
N LYS A 160 -7.10 1.18 -12.22
CA LYS A 160 -8.22 0.41 -12.79
C LYS A 160 -8.10 -1.08 -12.51
N SER A 161 -6.90 -1.64 -12.66
CA SER A 161 -6.64 -3.05 -12.34
C SER A 161 -6.95 -3.39 -10.87
N ALA A 162 -6.53 -2.53 -9.95
CA ALA A 162 -6.85 -2.69 -8.53
C ALA A 162 -8.35 -2.53 -8.24
N ALA A 163 -9.01 -1.57 -8.88
CA ALA A 163 -10.45 -1.34 -8.69
C ALA A 163 -11.28 -2.54 -9.19
N ASP A 164 -10.94 -3.09 -10.35
CA ASP A 164 -11.60 -4.28 -10.91
C ASP A 164 -11.39 -5.51 -10.01
N PHE A 165 -10.18 -5.71 -9.49
CA PHE A 165 -9.88 -6.76 -8.53
C PHE A 165 -10.74 -6.62 -7.26
N ILE A 166 -10.79 -5.43 -6.67
CA ILE A 166 -11.59 -5.15 -5.48
C ILE A 166 -13.06 -5.46 -5.74
N LYS A 167 -13.59 -5.00 -6.88
CA LYS A 167 -14.98 -5.25 -7.27
C LYS A 167 -15.27 -6.75 -7.38
N LYS A 168 -14.50 -7.48 -8.17
CA LYS A 168 -14.66 -8.93 -8.35
C LYS A 168 -14.53 -9.70 -7.02
N THR A 169 -13.55 -9.32 -6.20
CA THR A 169 -13.34 -9.95 -4.88
C THR A 169 -14.53 -9.67 -3.97
N TYR A 170 -15.03 -8.43 -3.93
CA TYR A 170 -16.15 -8.08 -3.07
C TYR A 170 -17.46 -8.74 -3.49
N GLU A 171 -17.67 -8.96 -4.79
CA GLU A 171 -18.83 -9.71 -5.32
C GLU A 171 -18.81 -11.18 -4.88
N SER A 172 -17.62 -11.81 -4.82
CA SER A 172 -17.45 -13.21 -4.40
C SER A 172 -17.31 -13.37 -2.87
N TYR A 173 -16.74 -12.39 -2.20
CA TYR A 173 -16.42 -12.38 -0.77
C TYR A 173 -16.87 -11.06 -0.12
N PRO A 174 -18.19 -10.85 0.11
CA PRO A 174 -18.75 -9.58 0.55
C PRO A 174 -18.32 -9.14 1.95
N ASP A 175 -17.76 -10.03 2.75
CA ASP A 175 -17.20 -9.72 4.07
C ASP A 175 -15.77 -9.21 4.02
N SER A 176 -15.19 -9.04 2.82
CA SER A 176 -13.83 -8.57 2.64
C SER A 176 -13.65 -7.12 3.05
N ILE A 177 -12.46 -6.82 3.58
CA ILE A 177 -11.99 -5.46 3.87
C ILE A 177 -10.67 -5.25 3.13
N PHE A 178 -10.55 -4.12 2.44
CA PHE A 178 -9.39 -3.76 1.64
C PHE A 178 -8.68 -2.56 2.26
N PHE A 179 -7.35 -2.69 2.41
CA PHE A 179 -6.44 -1.62 2.81
C PHE A 179 -5.52 -1.32 1.64
N ILE A 180 -5.67 -0.16 1.03
CA ILE A 180 -4.94 0.21 -0.19
C ILE A 180 -4.02 1.37 0.16
N THR A 181 -2.73 1.20 -0.11
CA THR A 181 -1.71 2.22 0.18
C THR A 181 -0.57 2.13 -0.83
N GLY A 182 0.25 3.19 -0.91
CA GLY A 182 1.54 3.14 -1.61
C GLY A 182 2.62 2.56 -0.69
N ASP A 183 3.64 1.92 -1.26
CA ASP A 183 4.83 1.47 -0.52
C ASP A 183 5.77 2.63 -0.17
N HIS A 184 5.78 3.67 -1.00
CA HIS A 184 6.45 4.95 -0.81
C HIS A 184 5.79 6.02 -1.68
N PHE A 185 6.19 7.29 -1.48
CA PHE A 185 5.76 8.38 -2.35
C PHE A 185 6.29 8.18 -3.77
N ASP A 186 5.41 8.44 -4.76
CA ASP A 186 5.77 8.32 -6.18
C ASP A 186 6.72 9.47 -6.61
N ARG A 187 7.70 9.10 -7.45
CA ARG A 187 8.64 10.03 -8.09
C ARG A 187 7.97 10.80 -9.22
N SER A 188 6.84 10.33 -9.71
CA SER A 188 6.14 10.81 -10.90
C SER A 188 5.06 11.85 -10.59
N TYR A 189 5.24 12.67 -9.59
CA TYR A 189 4.31 13.73 -9.25
C TYR A 189 4.51 14.96 -10.16
N PRO A 190 3.46 15.50 -10.80
CA PRO A 190 3.61 16.55 -11.82
C PRO A 190 3.96 17.94 -11.26
N ASP A 191 3.59 18.26 -10.00
CA ASP A 191 3.85 19.58 -9.41
C ASP A 191 5.32 19.74 -9.03
N PRO A 192 6.07 20.70 -9.63
CA PRO A 192 7.46 20.96 -9.28
C PRO A 192 7.62 21.64 -7.91
N ASP A 193 6.60 22.37 -7.46
CA ASP A 193 6.60 23.07 -6.16
C ASP A 193 6.07 22.15 -5.05
N ARG A 194 6.76 21.03 -4.86
CA ARG A 194 6.38 20.02 -3.88
C ARG A 194 6.54 20.55 -2.47
N LYS A 195 5.43 20.73 -1.79
CA LYS A 195 5.46 20.90 -0.35
C LYS A 195 5.91 19.58 0.28
N ILE A 196 6.66 19.68 1.38
CA ILE A 196 7.17 18.51 2.09
C ILE A 196 6.08 17.47 2.41
N PHE A 197 4.88 17.92 2.77
CA PHE A 197 3.75 17.03 3.01
C PHE A 197 3.41 16.19 1.77
N THR A 198 3.28 16.83 0.59
CA THR A 198 2.93 16.12 -0.65
C THR A 198 4.06 15.23 -1.16
N SER A 199 5.30 15.50 -0.79
CA SER A 199 6.46 14.70 -1.20
C SER A 199 6.82 13.56 -0.24
N THR A 200 6.09 13.40 0.86
CA THR A 200 6.36 12.37 1.87
C THR A 200 5.13 11.56 2.26
N SER A 201 3.92 12.01 1.88
CA SER A 201 2.68 11.32 2.19
C SER A 201 2.27 10.34 1.10
N ILE A 202 1.62 9.27 1.53
CA ILE A 202 0.98 8.27 0.69
C ILE A 202 -0.48 8.13 1.10
N PRO A 203 -1.38 7.73 0.20
CA PRO A 203 -2.76 7.49 0.55
C PRO A 203 -2.89 6.24 1.43
N LEU A 204 -3.90 6.23 2.28
CA LEU A 204 -4.46 5.03 2.89
C LEU A 204 -5.97 5.05 2.66
N ILE A 205 -6.47 4.08 1.89
CA ILE A 205 -7.87 3.88 1.62
C ILE A 205 -8.31 2.59 2.29
N ILE A 206 -9.38 2.66 3.08
CA ILE A 206 -10.01 1.49 3.71
C ILE A 206 -11.41 1.35 3.12
N TYR A 207 -11.70 0.18 2.54
CA TYR A 207 -12.96 -0.08 1.84
C TYR A 207 -13.46 -1.50 2.17
N GLY A 208 -14.77 -1.68 2.26
CA GLY A 208 -15.39 -3.00 2.41
C GLY A 208 -16.32 -3.11 3.60
N SER A 209 -16.53 -4.34 4.07
CA SER A 209 -17.52 -4.69 5.08
C SER A 209 -17.26 -3.99 6.41
N GLY A 210 -18.28 -3.38 6.98
CA GLY A 210 -18.24 -2.79 8.32
C GLY A 210 -17.40 -1.52 8.48
N VAL A 211 -16.72 -1.02 7.43
CA VAL A 211 -15.84 0.16 7.49
C VAL A 211 -16.57 1.41 7.98
N HIS A 212 -17.86 1.56 7.64
CA HIS A 212 -18.70 2.70 8.06
C HIS A 212 -18.86 2.84 9.59
N LYS A 213 -18.54 1.82 10.36
CA LYS A 213 -18.59 1.84 11.84
C LYS A 213 -17.41 2.56 12.46
N TYR A 214 -16.38 2.86 11.67
CA TYR A 214 -15.13 3.43 12.15
C TYR A 214 -14.93 4.85 11.65
N LYS A 215 -14.22 5.64 12.45
CA LYS A 215 -13.74 6.97 12.08
C LYS A 215 -12.25 7.09 12.35
N LEU A 216 -11.62 8.10 11.76
CA LEU A 216 -10.23 8.40 12.04
C LEU A 216 -10.03 8.80 13.50
N LYS A 217 -9.03 8.19 14.14
CA LYS A 217 -8.57 8.51 15.50
C LYS A 217 -7.44 9.53 15.49
N TYR A 218 -6.61 9.51 14.43
CA TYR A 218 -5.41 10.33 14.32
C TYR A 218 -5.36 11.07 12.99
N THR A 219 -4.71 12.24 12.97
CA THR A 219 -4.49 13.01 11.74
C THR A 219 -3.23 12.61 10.99
N ALA A 220 -2.34 11.85 11.64
CA ALA A 220 -1.10 11.38 11.04
C ALA A 220 -0.89 9.90 11.36
N GLY A 221 -0.39 9.15 10.38
CA GLY A 221 -0.08 7.73 10.50
C GLY A 221 1.07 7.33 9.59
N SER A 222 1.53 6.10 9.76
CA SER A 222 2.60 5.50 8.95
C SER A 222 2.34 4.02 8.74
N HIS A 223 3.11 3.36 7.87
CA HIS A 223 2.94 1.95 7.55
C HIS A 223 2.89 1.01 8.78
N LYS A 224 3.60 1.34 9.88
CA LYS A 224 3.56 0.54 11.13
C LYS A 224 2.17 0.51 11.78
N ASP A 225 1.31 1.46 11.41
CA ASP A 225 -0.02 1.62 11.98
C ASP A 225 -1.09 0.84 11.21
N ILE A 226 -0.78 0.36 10.00
CA ILE A 226 -1.72 -0.34 9.14
C ILE A 226 -2.16 -1.66 9.76
N VAL A 227 -1.23 -2.51 10.20
CA VAL A 227 -1.54 -3.81 10.81
C VAL A 227 -2.38 -3.66 12.09
N PRO A 228 -2.02 -2.79 13.06
CA PRO A 228 -2.89 -2.50 14.19
C PRO A 228 -4.28 -1.99 13.80
N THR A 229 -4.38 -1.25 12.70
CA THR A 229 -5.68 -0.76 12.20
C THR A 229 -6.53 -1.92 11.67
N ILE A 230 -5.92 -2.84 10.90
CA ILE A 230 -6.60 -4.06 10.42
C ILE A 230 -7.09 -4.87 11.61
N LEU A 231 -6.22 -5.12 12.60
CA LEU A 231 -6.55 -5.92 13.78
C LEU A 231 -7.66 -5.31 14.63
N ASN A 232 -7.68 -3.98 14.77
CA ASN A 232 -8.76 -3.27 15.47
C ASN A 232 -10.13 -3.49 14.80
N MET A 233 -10.14 -3.72 13.48
CA MET A 233 -11.37 -3.92 12.72
C MET A 233 -11.76 -5.41 12.57
N THR A 234 -10.82 -6.35 12.73
CA THR A 234 -11.02 -7.76 12.35
C THR A 234 -10.75 -8.76 13.47
N ALA A 235 -9.95 -8.42 14.48
CA ALA A 235 -9.65 -9.33 15.57
C ALA A 235 -10.80 -9.36 16.59
N HIS A 236 -10.94 -10.48 17.28
CA HIS A 236 -11.90 -10.59 18.38
C HIS A 236 -11.51 -9.70 19.57
N ALA A 237 -12.49 -9.29 20.36
CA ALA A 237 -12.24 -8.45 21.53
C ALA A 237 -11.25 -9.12 22.48
N GLY A 238 -10.30 -8.32 23.01
CA GLY A 238 -9.27 -8.78 23.96
C GLY A 238 -8.07 -9.48 23.33
N TYR A 239 -8.00 -9.61 22.00
CA TYR A 239 -6.79 -10.14 21.34
C TYR A 239 -5.59 -9.24 21.60
N LYS A 240 -4.47 -9.85 22.07
CA LYS A 240 -3.22 -9.15 22.38
C LYS A 240 -2.15 -9.52 21.36
N PHE A 241 -1.46 -8.54 20.84
CA PHE A 241 -0.39 -8.68 19.86
C PHE A 241 0.73 -7.67 20.10
N HIS A 242 1.90 -7.95 19.55
CA HIS A 242 3.03 -7.03 19.59
C HIS A 242 2.99 -6.10 18.38
N SER A 243 3.14 -4.79 18.61
CA SER A 243 3.18 -3.81 17.52
C SER A 243 4.02 -2.60 17.89
N PHE A 244 4.67 -2.01 16.90
CA PHE A 244 5.31 -0.68 16.98
C PHE A 244 4.36 0.45 16.60
N GLY A 245 3.19 0.13 16.09
CA GLY A 245 2.15 1.06 15.68
C GLY A 245 0.91 1.01 16.58
N GLN A 246 -0.09 1.78 16.19
CA GLN A 246 -1.41 1.83 16.84
C GLN A 246 -2.49 1.94 15.77
N SER A 247 -3.72 1.51 16.06
CA SER A 247 -4.84 1.68 15.14
C SER A 247 -5.06 3.15 14.81
N LEU A 248 -5.26 3.44 13.53
CA LEU A 248 -5.59 4.78 13.01
C LEU A 248 -7.08 5.09 13.10
N VAL A 249 -7.91 4.10 13.44
CA VAL A 249 -9.35 4.23 13.51
C VAL A 249 -9.88 3.82 14.89
N THR A 250 -11.08 4.29 15.20
CA THR A 250 -11.85 3.93 16.39
C THR A 250 -13.32 3.76 16.02
N ASP A 251 -14.03 2.89 16.72
CA ASP A 251 -15.48 2.75 16.71
C ASP A 251 -16.19 3.62 17.76
N ASP A 252 -15.43 4.22 18.70
CA ASP A 252 -16.00 5.22 19.62
C ASP A 252 -16.25 6.55 18.92
N ILE A 253 -17.52 6.80 18.59
CA ILE A 253 -17.96 8.02 17.89
C ILE A 253 -17.65 9.31 18.68
N ASN A 254 -17.51 9.24 20.01
CA ASN A 254 -17.24 10.38 20.87
C ASN A 254 -15.75 10.67 21.05
N GLU A 255 -14.86 9.75 20.65
CA GLU A 255 -13.42 9.97 20.74
C GLU A 255 -12.99 11.12 19.83
N ASN A 256 -12.26 12.10 20.37
CA ASN A 256 -11.73 13.21 19.59
C ASN A 256 -10.55 12.79 18.73
N ILE A 257 -10.42 13.40 17.54
CA ILE A 257 -9.26 13.18 16.68
C ILE A 257 -8.01 13.76 17.34
N ASP A 258 -7.04 12.90 17.64
CA ASP A 258 -5.73 13.30 18.15
C ASP A 258 -4.87 13.89 17.02
N LYS A 259 -4.44 15.14 17.19
CA LYS A 259 -3.60 15.89 16.24
C LYS A 259 -2.12 15.89 16.60
N GLU A 260 -1.79 15.43 17.79
CA GLU A 260 -0.42 15.49 18.32
C GLU A 260 0.36 14.19 18.06
N ARG A 261 -0.33 13.13 17.64
CA ARG A 261 0.33 11.87 17.36
C ARG A 261 1.36 12.01 16.25
N ILE A 262 2.54 11.42 16.50
CA ILE A 262 3.68 11.46 15.58
C ILE A 262 3.64 10.26 14.65
N ALA A 263 3.66 10.54 13.34
CA ALA A 263 3.94 9.60 12.27
C ALA A 263 5.40 9.66 11.85
N ILE A 264 5.97 8.52 11.48
CA ILE A 264 7.38 8.39 11.09
C ILE A 264 7.43 7.95 9.64
N GLY A 265 8.09 8.73 8.80
CA GLY A 265 8.44 8.41 7.42
C GLY A 265 9.92 8.13 7.25
N ALA A 266 10.34 7.85 6.02
CA ALA A 266 11.74 7.52 5.69
C ALA A 266 12.74 8.62 6.05
N GLN A 267 12.34 9.87 5.86
CA GLN A 267 13.18 11.05 6.08
C GLN A 267 12.40 12.17 6.76
N SER A 268 11.27 11.85 7.40
CA SER A 268 10.39 12.84 7.99
C SER A 268 9.69 12.31 9.23
N ILE A 269 9.35 13.22 10.12
CA ILE A 269 8.47 13.00 11.27
C ILE A 269 7.36 14.03 11.16
N ALA A 270 6.13 13.61 11.29
CA ALA A 270 4.97 14.50 11.16
C ALA A 270 3.91 14.24 12.22
N ASN A 271 3.16 15.28 12.58
CA ASN A 271 1.88 15.17 13.28
C ASN A 271 0.81 16.02 12.55
N GLY A 272 -0.34 16.21 13.15
CA GLY A 272 -1.42 17.00 12.51
C GLY A 272 -1.11 18.49 12.33
N ARG A 273 0.02 19.00 12.86
CA ARG A 273 0.40 20.42 12.80
C ARG A 273 1.74 20.70 12.16
N TYR A 274 2.67 19.78 12.29
CA TYR A 274 4.07 19.99 11.94
C TYR A 274 4.60 18.82 11.12
N ILE A 275 5.55 19.13 10.25
CA ILE A 275 6.38 18.12 9.61
C ILE A 275 7.84 18.57 9.70
N PHE A 276 8.68 17.67 10.19
CA PHE A 276 10.12 17.83 10.28
C PHE A 276 10.81 16.87 9.31
N ASN A 277 11.76 17.36 8.53
CA ASN A 277 12.56 16.51 7.63
C ASN A 277 13.99 16.35 8.14
N GLY A 278 14.67 15.29 7.70
CA GLY A 278 16.04 14.98 8.09
C GLY A 278 17.10 16.03 7.68
N GLY A 279 16.74 17.03 6.86
CA GLY A 279 17.55 18.19 6.53
C GLY A 279 17.44 19.34 7.55
N GLY A 280 16.80 19.15 8.69
CA GLY A 280 16.72 20.14 9.77
C GLY A 280 15.60 21.18 9.62
N ASN A 281 14.72 21.04 8.62
CA ASN A 281 13.65 22.01 8.40
C ASN A 281 12.35 21.59 9.09
N LEU A 282 11.80 22.49 9.92
CA LEU A 282 10.47 22.37 10.50
C LEU A 282 9.48 23.18 9.67
N ASN A 283 8.43 22.53 9.19
CA ASN A 283 7.37 23.17 8.44
C ASN A 283 6.05 23.08 9.20
N ILE A 284 5.31 24.18 9.25
CA ILE A 284 3.98 24.26 9.86
C ILE A 284 2.97 23.87 8.80
N LEU A 285 2.15 22.86 9.08
CA LEU A 285 1.04 22.47 8.23
C LEU A 285 -0.11 23.47 8.46
N THR A 286 -0.13 24.55 7.68
CA THR A 286 -1.26 25.51 7.72
C THR A 286 -2.49 24.89 7.07
N THR A 287 -3.48 24.56 7.87
CA THR A 287 -4.80 24.08 7.43
C THR A 287 -5.63 25.22 6.81
N LYS A 288 -5.19 25.81 5.71
CA LYS A 288 -5.99 26.78 4.93
C LYS A 288 -6.43 26.22 3.58
N LYS A 289 -6.85 24.95 3.50
CA LYS A 289 -7.77 24.49 2.46
C LYS A 289 -8.45 23.22 2.99
N LYS A 290 -9.77 23.30 3.22
CA LYS A 290 -10.59 22.09 3.33
C LYS A 290 -10.38 21.30 2.06
N MET A 291 -9.74 20.14 2.16
CA MET A 291 -9.78 19.15 1.09
C MET A 291 -11.24 18.74 0.95
N LYS A 292 -11.87 19.13 -0.13
CA LYS A 292 -13.14 18.51 -0.55
C LYS A 292 -12.75 17.08 -0.95
N MET A 293 -13.19 16.12 -0.15
CA MET A 293 -13.28 14.75 -0.62
C MET A 293 -14.30 14.71 -1.76
N ILE A 294 -13.85 14.22 -2.89
CA ILE A 294 -14.70 13.85 -4.03
C ILE A 294 -15.10 12.40 -3.83
#